data_d95f26382f13c27a31be74a95e96e588
#
_entry.id   d95f26382f13c27a31be74a95e96e588
#
_cell.length_a   1.000
_cell.length_b   1.000
_cell.length_c   1.000
_cell.angle_alpha   90.00
_cell.angle_beta   90.00
_cell.angle_gamma   90.00
#
_symmetry.space_group_name_H-M   'P 1'
#
loop_
_entity.id
_entity.type
_entity.pdbx_description
1 polymer ?
#
loop_
_entity_poly.entity_id
_entity_poly.type
_entity_poly.pdbx_seq_one_letter_code
_entity_poly.pdbx_strand_id
1 'polypeptide(L)'
;MSRIYEALRQKEHEPSNRPTPDQGAELADAAEPASVKSELKLVEEMLRAVESEPDGEQPLSDSFATFEVPPNKPASKPVLAPNGFPTLQLPAKKDSPLVFHNDACSLAAEQFRFLSRVLQQKFPAGGAVMMTSPAPKDGKTFTTVNLASCLADAGHAVLVLEADIRQPMVHNMLGGGTNTAAGVEEVLAGAVEPSESVNFVEELSLHVAMVARPPADPARLISGSGPKRFLAWARKHFAWVVIDAPPVLPVSDVTQLVPLADAVLLVVRARKTPRQLVTRSFELLGERLSGVVLNEATVDSNPYYRYIAEYR
;
A
#
# COMPACT_ATOMS: atom_id res chain seq x y z
N MET A 1 15.32 1.75 1.67
CA MET A 1 14.42 0.80 2.38
C MET A 1 14.69 0.74 3.87
N SER A 2 15.95 0.79 4.34
CA SER A 2 16.30 0.93 5.77
C SER A 2 15.59 2.12 6.47
N ARG A 3 15.31 3.20 5.76
CA ARG A 3 14.70 4.43 6.29
C ARG A 3 13.18 4.38 6.45
N ILE A 4 12.49 3.46 5.80
CA ILE A 4 11.06 3.19 6.10
C ILE A 4 10.92 2.64 7.52
N TYR A 5 11.88 1.84 7.95
CA TYR A 5 11.93 1.25 9.28
C TYR A 5 12.13 2.32 10.39
N GLU A 6 12.98 3.32 10.16
CA GLU A 6 13.19 4.42 11.11
C GLU A 6 11.97 5.33 11.28
N ALA A 7 11.29 5.66 10.19
CA ALA A 7 10.06 6.46 10.23
C ALA A 7 8.91 5.75 10.97
N LEU A 8 8.84 4.41 10.88
CA LEU A 8 7.87 3.61 11.61
C LEU A 8 8.20 3.46 13.11
N ARG A 9 9.48 3.47 13.48
CA ARG A 9 9.96 3.27 14.86
C ARG A 9 9.79 4.53 15.73
N GLN A 10 9.88 5.73 15.17
CA GLN A 10 9.76 6.98 15.93
C GLN A 10 8.34 7.23 16.46
N LYS A 11 7.30 6.62 15.87
CA LYS A 11 5.91 6.74 16.36
C LYS A 11 5.58 5.92 17.61
N GLU A 12 6.44 5.00 18.05
CA GLU A 12 6.15 4.12 19.19
C GLU A 12 6.47 4.72 20.58
N HIS A 13 7.06 5.92 20.66
CA HIS A 13 7.64 6.43 21.92
C HIS A 13 7.02 7.72 22.48
N GLU A 14 5.85 8.17 22.04
CA GLU A 14 5.18 9.29 22.72
C GLU A 14 4.00 8.85 23.58
N PRO A 15 3.99 9.13 24.90
CA PRO A 15 2.85 8.87 25.76
C PRO A 15 1.73 9.88 25.49
N SER A 16 0.51 9.35 25.33
CA SER A 16 -0.71 10.13 25.13
C SER A 16 -1.01 11.02 26.35
N ASN A 17 -0.80 12.31 26.21
CA ASN A 17 -1.28 13.30 27.18
C ASN A 17 -2.36 14.17 26.49
N ARG A 18 -3.62 13.94 26.83
CA ARG A 18 -4.75 14.78 26.40
C ARG A 18 -4.97 15.90 27.42
N PRO A 19 -4.99 17.17 27.05
CA PRO A 19 -5.59 18.22 27.86
C PRO A 19 -7.06 18.42 27.48
N THR A 20 -7.88 18.64 28.51
CA THR A 20 -9.30 19.06 28.48
C THR A 20 -9.45 20.48 27.92
N PRO A 21 -10.59 20.82 27.29
CA PRO A 21 -10.78 22.13 26.68
C PRO A 21 -11.22 23.18 27.71
N ASP A 22 -10.54 24.32 27.74
CA ASP A 22 -11.07 25.56 28.31
C ASP A 22 -10.90 26.71 27.33
N GLN A 23 -11.80 27.68 27.46
CA GLN A 23 -12.22 28.71 26.49
C GLN A 23 -11.21 29.86 26.38
N GLY A 24 -11.11 30.44 25.20
CA GLY A 24 -10.50 31.78 25.01
C GLY A 24 -9.90 31.97 23.64
N ALA A 25 -10.59 32.74 22.80
CA ALA A 25 -10.17 33.12 21.46
C ALA A 25 -8.97 34.07 21.48
N GLU A 26 -7.96 33.74 20.64
CA GLU A 26 -7.15 34.74 19.91
C GLU A 26 -6.48 34.05 18.72
N LEU A 27 -6.64 34.63 17.54
CA LEU A 27 -6.00 34.22 16.30
C LEU A 27 -4.49 34.53 16.40
N ALA A 28 -3.70 33.51 16.72
CA ALA A 28 -2.25 33.57 16.66
C ALA A 28 -1.77 32.52 15.65
N ASP A 29 -0.88 32.96 14.81
CA ASP A 29 -0.05 32.29 13.81
C ASP A 29 0.18 30.81 14.14
N ALA A 30 -0.41 29.90 13.34
CA ALA A 30 -0.33 28.47 13.57
C ALA A 30 1.07 27.97 13.26
N ALA A 31 1.90 27.84 14.30
CA ALA A 31 3.17 27.13 14.21
C ALA A 31 2.91 25.67 13.83
N GLU A 32 3.48 25.22 12.72
CA GLU A 32 3.43 23.83 12.28
C GLU A 32 3.93 22.90 13.39
N PRO A 33 3.27 21.76 13.67
CA PRO A 33 3.68 20.83 14.70
C PRO A 33 5.08 20.26 14.40
N ALA A 34 5.92 20.17 15.40
CA ALA A 34 7.32 19.76 15.29
C ALA A 34 7.51 18.37 14.65
N SER A 35 6.50 17.49 14.73
CA SER A 35 6.52 16.16 14.11
C SER A 35 6.48 16.22 12.58
N VAL A 36 5.70 17.12 12.00
CA VAL A 36 5.59 17.30 10.53
C VAL A 36 6.91 17.82 9.95
N LYS A 37 7.61 18.71 10.69
CA LYS A 37 8.93 19.22 10.25
C LYS A 37 10.00 18.12 10.25
N SER A 38 9.96 17.18 11.21
CA SER A 38 10.92 16.07 11.25
C SER A 38 10.64 15.05 10.14
N GLU A 39 9.39 14.77 9.84
CA GLU A 39 8.99 13.86 8.75
C GLU A 39 9.31 14.46 7.36
N LEU A 40 9.06 15.75 7.15
CA LEU A 40 9.45 16.47 5.93
C LEU A 40 10.97 16.45 5.73
N LYS A 41 11.74 16.65 6.80
CA LYS A 41 13.21 16.60 6.74
C LYS A 41 13.72 15.21 6.36
N LEU A 42 13.13 14.15 6.90
CA LEU A 42 13.47 12.77 6.56
C LEU A 42 13.18 12.47 5.09
N VAL A 43 12.04 12.94 4.57
CA VAL A 43 11.68 12.80 3.15
C VAL A 43 12.60 13.62 2.27
N GLU A 44 12.97 14.83 2.67
CA GLU A 44 13.97 15.63 1.94
C GLU A 44 15.33 14.94 1.87
N GLU A 45 15.77 14.30 2.95
CA GLU A 45 17.00 13.49 2.97
C GLU A 45 16.87 12.25 2.07
N MET A 46 15.72 11.58 2.06
CA MET A 46 15.46 10.46 1.16
C MET A 46 15.46 10.89 -0.31
N LEU A 47 14.84 12.02 -0.63
CA LEU A 47 14.81 12.56 -1.99
C LEU A 47 16.21 13.02 -2.44
N ARG A 48 17.00 13.66 -1.55
CA ARG A 48 18.40 14.01 -1.82
C ARG A 48 19.28 12.79 -2.04
N ALA A 49 19.10 11.72 -1.25
CA ALA A 49 19.86 10.48 -1.40
C ALA A 49 19.59 9.75 -2.73
N VAL A 50 18.46 10.06 -3.38
CA VAL A 50 18.07 9.52 -4.71
C VAL A 50 18.59 10.41 -5.85
N GLU A 51 18.85 11.70 -5.59
CA GLU A 51 19.30 12.68 -6.60
C GLU A 51 20.83 12.84 -6.64
N SER A 52 21.57 12.47 -5.58
CA SER A 52 23.02 12.59 -5.54
C SER A 52 23.71 11.41 -6.21
N GLU A 53 24.60 11.70 -7.16
CA GLU A 53 25.60 10.74 -7.61
C GLU A 53 26.60 10.42 -6.47
N PRO A 54 27.17 9.21 -6.42
CA PRO A 54 28.04 8.82 -5.31
C PRO A 54 29.43 9.45 -5.44
N ASP A 55 29.68 10.50 -4.70
CA ASP A 55 31.05 10.92 -4.40
C ASP A 55 31.50 10.33 -3.06
N GLY A 56 32.53 9.47 -3.13
CA GLY A 56 33.42 9.14 -2.02
C GLY A 56 32.97 8.03 -1.07
N GLU A 57 33.76 6.97 -1.09
CA GLU A 57 33.73 5.85 -0.14
C GLU A 57 33.97 6.33 1.30
N GLN A 58 32.98 6.18 2.19
CA GLN A 58 33.20 6.15 3.65
C GLN A 58 32.83 4.75 4.17
N PRO A 59 33.71 4.12 4.98
CA PRO A 59 33.44 2.80 5.54
C PRO A 59 32.34 2.86 6.57
N LEU A 60 31.34 2.00 6.44
CA LEU A 60 30.26 1.80 7.41
C LEU A 60 30.81 1.11 8.66
N SER A 61 30.64 1.74 9.82
CA SER A 61 30.97 1.14 11.12
C SER A 61 30.06 -0.05 11.44
N ASP A 62 30.67 -1.15 11.88
CA ASP A 62 30.03 -2.39 12.30
C ASP A 62 29.14 -2.20 13.53
N SER A 63 27.86 -2.02 13.31
CA SER A 63 26.84 -2.22 14.35
C SER A 63 25.55 -2.77 13.74
N PHE A 64 25.64 -4.01 13.22
CA PHE A 64 24.46 -4.78 12.90
C PHE A 64 24.03 -5.60 14.12
N ALA A 65 22.98 -5.14 14.80
CA ALA A 65 22.29 -5.99 15.76
C ALA A 65 21.64 -7.15 14.99
N THR A 66 22.08 -8.37 15.28
CA THR A 66 21.46 -9.61 14.82
C THR A 66 20.07 -9.72 15.43
N PHE A 67 19.04 -9.49 14.63
CA PHE A 67 17.65 -9.74 15.02
C PHE A 67 17.33 -11.22 14.83
N GLU A 68 17.21 -11.96 15.91
CA GLU A 68 16.52 -13.25 15.90
C GLU A 68 15.02 -12.98 15.71
N VAL A 69 14.51 -13.34 14.52
CA VAL A 69 13.08 -13.31 14.21
C VAL A 69 12.45 -14.54 14.84
N PRO A 70 11.57 -14.43 15.87
CA PRO A 70 10.83 -15.59 16.36
C PRO A 70 9.95 -16.12 15.23
N PRO A 71 9.77 -17.46 15.12
CA PRO A 71 8.90 -18.04 14.10
C PRO A 71 7.46 -17.58 14.33
N ASN A 72 6.99 -16.67 13.49
CA ASN A 72 5.64 -16.14 13.54
C ASN A 72 4.69 -17.22 13.02
N LYS A 73 3.98 -17.87 13.96
CA LYS A 73 2.89 -18.76 13.61
C LYS A 73 1.74 -17.87 13.14
N PRO A 74 1.33 -17.92 11.87
CA PRO A 74 0.24 -17.08 11.39
C PRO A 74 -1.01 -17.37 12.22
N ALA A 75 -1.62 -16.34 12.76
CA ALA A 75 -2.95 -16.44 13.36
C ALA A 75 -3.91 -16.78 12.20
N SER A 76 -4.25 -18.06 12.10
CA SER A 76 -5.11 -18.59 11.04
C SER A 76 -6.54 -18.08 11.21
N LYS A 77 -6.85 -16.93 10.58
CA LYS A 77 -8.24 -16.67 10.22
C LYS A 77 -8.65 -17.70 9.16
N PRO A 78 -9.89 -18.22 9.18
CA PRO A 78 -10.34 -19.20 8.22
C PRO A 78 -10.12 -18.65 6.80
N VAL A 79 -9.31 -19.35 6.03
CA VAL A 79 -9.17 -19.14 4.60
C VAL A 79 -10.54 -19.43 4.02
N LEU A 80 -11.20 -18.45 3.41
CA LEU A 80 -12.34 -18.74 2.55
C LEU A 80 -11.84 -19.74 1.52
N ALA A 81 -12.45 -20.92 1.50
CA ALA A 81 -12.09 -21.93 0.52
C ALA A 81 -12.24 -21.31 -0.87
N PRO A 82 -11.29 -21.52 -1.81
CA PRO A 82 -11.37 -20.99 -3.17
C PRO A 82 -12.64 -21.44 -3.91
N ASN A 83 -13.31 -22.47 -3.42
CA ASN A 83 -14.40 -23.20 -4.05
C ASN A 83 -15.78 -22.48 -4.09
N GLY A 84 -15.81 -21.16 -3.95
CA GLY A 84 -17.06 -20.39 -4.03
C GLY A 84 -16.99 -19.13 -4.89
N PHE A 85 -15.81 -18.74 -5.37
CA PHE A 85 -15.61 -17.55 -6.16
C PHE A 85 -15.28 -17.87 -7.61
N PRO A 86 -15.74 -17.06 -8.58
CA PRO A 86 -15.31 -17.17 -9.97
C PRO A 86 -13.78 -17.10 -10.06
N THR A 87 -13.19 -18.03 -10.82
CA THR A 87 -11.74 -18.08 -11.03
C THR A 87 -11.34 -17.18 -12.19
N LEU A 88 -10.36 -16.31 -11.98
CA LEU A 88 -9.71 -15.49 -12.98
C LEU A 88 -8.36 -16.12 -13.31
N GLN A 89 -8.09 -16.39 -14.59
CA GLN A 89 -6.81 -16.91 -15.05
C GLN A 89 -5.91 -15.78 -15.52
N LEU A 90 -4.63 -15.85 -15.16
CA LEU A 90 -3.63 -14.90 -15.61
C LEU A 90 -3.14 -15.20 -17.04
N PRO A 91 -2.66 -14.19 -17.77
CA PRO A 91 -2.01 -14.39 -19.05
C PRO A 91 -0.68 -15.14 -18.88
N ALA A 92 -0.11 -15.58 -20.00
CA ALA A 92 1.21 -16.22 -19.98
C ALA A 92 2.25 -15.32 -19.26
N LYS A 93 3.14 -15.95 -18.46
CA LYS A 93 4.12 -15.26 -17.60
C LYS A 93 4.91 -14.16 -18.30
N LYS A 94 5.29 -14.35 -19.57
CA LYS A 94 6.16 -13.46 -20.33
C LYS A 94 5.61 -12.02 -20.47
N ASP A 95 4.29 -11.85 -20.42
CA ASP A 95 3.62 -10.58 -20.67
C ASP A 95 2.98 -9.98 -19.39
N SER A 96 3.16 -10.65 -18.25
CA SER A 96 2.58 -10.20 -16.98
C SER A 96 3.49 -9.20 -16.26
N PRO A 97 2.98 -8.08 -15.73
CA PRO A 97 3.74 -7.17 -14.89
C PRO A 97 3.92 -7.67 -13.44
N LEU A 98 3.39 -8.86 -13.12
CA LEU A 98 3.36 -9.40 -11.77
C LEU A 98 4.70 -10.06 -11.42
N VAL A 99 5.37 -9.51 -10.42
CA VAL A 99 6.71 -9.92 -10.00
C VAL A 99 6.75 -11.39 -9.58
N PHE A 100 5.81 -11.80 -8.69
CA PHE A 100 5.76 -13.18 -8.17
C PHE A 100 5.33 -14.19 -9.21
N HIS A 101 4.52 -13.79 -10.19
CA HIS A 101 4.14 -14.66 -11.29
C HIS A 101 5.29 -14.90 -12.27
N ASN A 102 6.15 -13.87 -12.50
CA ASN A 102 7.26 -13.94 -13.44
C ASN A 102 8.51 -14.59 -12.84
N ASP A 103 8.99 -14.05 -11.73
CA ASP A 103 10.20 -14.49 -11.04
C ASP A 103 10.10 -14.17 -9.54
N ALA A 104 9.63 -15.16 -8.77
CA ALA A 104 9.50 -15.05 -7.32
C ALA A 104 10.86 -14.91 -6.61
N CYS A 105 11.97 -15.18 -7.28
CA CYS A 105 13.32 -15.03 -6.74
C CYS A 105 13.97 -13.69 -7.12
N SER A 106 13.30 -12.82 -7.87
CA SER A 106 13.87 -11.54 -8.29
C SER A 106 14.16 -10.60 -7.12
N LEU A 107 15.04 -9.62 -7.35
CA LEU A 107 15.29 -8.54 -6.38
C LEU A 107 14.00 -7.77 -6.05
N ALA A 108 13.14 -7.57 -7.02
CA ALA A 108 11.85 -6.93 -6.82
C ALA A 108 10.97 -7.76 -5.85
N ALA A 109 10.96 -9.09 -5.99
CA ALA A 109 10.24 -9.98 -5.06
C ALA A 109 10.77 -9.85 -3.63
N GLU A 110 12.10 -9.77 -3.43
CA GLU A 110 12.69 -9.55 -2.11
C GLU A 110 12.31 -8.20 -1.51
N GLN A 111 12.18 -7.15 -2.31
CA GLN A 111 11.72 -5.85 -1.84
C GLN A 111 10.26 -5.90 -1.36
N PHE A 112 9.38 -6.63 -2.06
CA PHE A 112 8.01 -6.85 -1.60
C PHE A 112 7.94 -7.73 -0.35
N ARG A 113 8.80 -8.76 -0.24
CA ARG A 113 8.91 -9.56 0.99
C ARG A 113 9.34 -8.72 2.19
N PHE A 114 10.30 -7.81 1.99
CA PHE A 114 10.69 -6.89 3.05
C PHE A 114 9.52 -5.99 3.48
N LEU A 115 8.82 -5.35 2.53
CA LEU A 115 7.65 -4.51 2.81
C LEU A 115 6.54 -5.30 3.52
N SER A 116 6.26 -6.52 3.06
CA SER A 116 5.30 -7.43 3.65
C SER A 116 5.65 -7.76 5.11
N ARG A 117 6.92 -8.06 5.42
CA ARG A 117 7.39 -8.33 6.78
C ARG A 117 7.22 -7.13 7.71
N VAL A 118 7.56 -5.92 7.25
CA VAL A 118 7.36 -4.68 8.02
C VAL A 118 5.89 -4.49 8.37
N LEU A 119 4.99 -4.73 7.42
CA LEU A 119 3.55 -4.63 7.67
C LEU A 119 3.06 -5.70 8.64
N GLN A 120 3.51 -6.95 8.50
CA GLN A 120 3.14 -8.05 9.40
C GLN A 120 3.63 -7.82 10.84
N GLN A 121 4.81 -7.23 11.02
CA GLN A 121 5.30 -6.84 12.34
C GLN A 121 4.44 -5.75 12.97
N LYS A 122 4.03 -4.75 12.19
CA LYS A 122 3.21 -3.63 12.67
C LYS A 122 1.75 -4.05 12.91
N PHE A 123 1.23 -4.96 12.11
CA PHE A 123 -0.15 -5.45 12.16
C PHE A 123 -0.18 -6.98 12.22
N PRO A 124 0.16 -7.59 13.37
CA PRO A 124 0.26 -9.05 13.51
C PRO A 124 -1.06 -9.80 13.22
N ALA A 125 -2.18 -9.15 13.45
CA ALA A 125 -3.52 -9.70 13.15
C ALA A 125 -3.98 -9.48 11.70
N GLY A 126 -3.14 -8.86 10.86
CA GLY A 126 -3.53 -8.34 9.56
C GLY A 126 -4.23 -6.99 9.66
N GLY A 127 -4.74 -6.48 8.53
CA GLY A 127 -5.40 -5.19 8.47
C GLY A 127 -5.73 -4.72 7.07
N ALA A 128 -6.31 -3.53 6.97
CA ALA A 128 -6.56 -2.85 5.70
C ALA A 128 -5.43 -1.85 5.41
N VAL A 129 -4.67 -2.10 4.35
CA VAL A 129 -3.56 -1.26 3.90
C VAL A 129 -3.96 -0.57 2.61
N MET A 130 -3.97 0.76 2.59
CA MET A 130 -4.32 1.55 1.42
C MET A 130 -3.06 2.03 0.70
N MET A 131 -3.00 1.78 -0.60
CA MET A 131 -2.00 2.32 -1.51
C MET A 131 -2.58 3.52 -2.24
N THR A 132 -1.90 4.66 -2.17
CA THR A 132 -2.20 5.86 -2.94
C THR A 132 -0.91 6.44 -3.52
N SER A 133 -0.99 7.52 -4.30
CA SER A 133 0.16 8.18 -4.91
C SER A 133 -0.06 9.67 -5.05
N PRO A 134 1.00 10.50 -5.17
CA PRO A 134 0.85 11.92 -5.47
C PRO A 134 0.15 12.19 -6.81
N ALA A 135 0.46 11.38 -7.84
CA ALA A 135 -0.03 11.56 -9.20
C ALA A 135 -0.41 10.22 -9.85
N PRO A 136 -1.21 10.25 -10.92
CA PRO A 136 -1.44 9.07 -11.76
C PRO A 136 -0.13 8.51 -12.33
N LYS A 137 -0.07 7.19 -12.51
CA LYS A 137 1.09 6.45 -13.08
C LYS A 137 2.34 6.39 -12.20
N ASP A 138 2.26 6.69 -10.92
CA ASP A 138 3.36 6.50 -9.95
C ASP A 138 3.57 5.03 -9.57
N GLY A 139 2.67 4.12 -9.98
CA GLY A 139 2.81 2.68 -9.77
C GLY A 139 2.02 2.13 -8.57
N LYS A 140 1.00 2.86 -8.08
CA LYS A 140 0.15 2.42 -6.96
C LYS A 140 -0.46 1.04 -7.18
N THR A 141 -1.14 0.80 -8.31
CA THR A 141 -1.79 -0.47 -8.65
C THR A 141 -0.78 -1.61 -8.77
N PHE A 142 0.38 -1.35 -9.41
CA PHE A 142 1.49 -2.29 -9.47
C PHE A 142 1.96 -2.70 -8.06
N THR A 143 2.17 -1.72 -7.18
CA THR A 143 2.60 -1.97 -5.80
C THR A 143 1.52 -2.71 -5.01
N THR A 144 0.25 -2.34 -5.19
CA THR A 144 -0.91 -2.98 -4.54
C THR A 144 -0.98 -4.48 -4.85
N VAL A 145 -1.00 -4.83 -6.13
CA VAL A 145 -1.18 -6.23 -6.54
C VAL A 145 0.04 -7.08 -6.16
N ASN A 146 1.26 -6.57 -6.34
CA ASN A 146 2.46 -7.31 -5.98
C ASN A 146 2.65 -7.48 -4.47
N LEU A 147 2.30 -6.47 -3.65
CA LEU A 147 2.29 -6.64 -2.20
C LEU A 147 1.25 -7.66 -1.75
N ALA A 148 0.03 -7.59 -2.32
CA ALA A 148 -1.03 -8.55 -2.01
C ALA A 148 -0.63 -9.98 -2.38
N SER A 149 0.00 -10.17 -3.55
CA SER A 149 0.54 -11.47 -3.98
C SER A 149 1.61 -11.98 -3.03
N CYS A 150 2.49 -11.10 -2.54
CA CYS A 150 3.50 -11.47 -1.54
C CYS A 150 2.89 -11.91 -0.20
N LEU A 151 1.84 -11.23 0.25
CA LEU A 151 1.13 -11.60 1.48
C LEU A 151 0.37 -12.93 1.30
N ALA A 152 -0.19 -13.18 0.12
CA ALA A 152 -0.85 -14.44 -0.21
C ALA A 152 0.14 -15.61 -0.30
N ASP A 153 1.31 -15.40 -0.93
CA ASP A 153 2.43 -16.36 -0.97
C ASP A 153 2.94 -16.74 0.44
N ALA A 154 2.86 -15.79 1.38
CA ALA A 154 3.15 -16.04 2.80
C ALA A 154 2.02 -16.80 3.55
N GLY A 155 0.97 -17.25 2.87
CA GLY A 155 -0.12 -18.07 3.42
C GLY A 155 -1.26 -17.26 4.06
N HIS A 156 -1.33 -15.96 3.83
CA HIS A 156 -2.44 -15.14 4.34
C HIS A 156 -3.65 -15.15 3.40
N ALA A 157 -4.86 -15.07 3.97
CA ALA A 157 -6.06 -14.75 3.21
C ALA A 157 -6.06 -13.26 2.85
N VAL A 158 -5.90 -12.93 1.58
CA VAL A 158 -5.73 -11.56 1.09
C VAL A 158 -6.81 -11.21 0.07
N LEU A 159 -7.35 -9.99 0.20
CA LEU A 159 -8.22 -9.37 -0.79
C LEU A 159 -7.56 -8.09 -1.33
N VAL A 160 -7.44 -7.98 -2.66
CA VAL A 160 -7.22 -6.70 -3.33
C VAL A 160 -8.58 -6.05 -3.57
N LEU A 161 -8.76 -4.83 -3.07
CA LEU A 161 -9.96 -4.02 -3.31
C LEU A 161 -9.61 -2.83 -4.20
N GLU A 162 -10.13 -2.82 -5.41
CA GLU A 162 -9.99 -1.68 -6.33
C GLU A 162 -10.95 -0.56 -5.92
N ALA A 163 -10.40 0.50 -5.35
CA ALA A 163 -11.13 1.69 -4.91
C ALA A 163 -10.85 2.91 -5.80
N ASP A 164 -9.95 2.81 -6.79
CA ASP A 164 -9.82 3.80 -7.87
C ASP A 164 -10.89 3.55 -8.94
N ILE A 165 -12.14 3.81 -8.57
CA ILE A 165 -13.29 3.58 -9.47
C ILE A 165 -13.37 4.57 -10.63
N ARG A 166 -12.48 5.60 -10.66
CA ARG A 166 -12.37 6.57 -11.76
C ARG A 166 -11.46 6.05 -12.87
N GLN A 167 -10.35 5.44 -12.50
CA GLN A 167 -9.34 4.90 -13.41
C GLN A 167 -8.93 3.50 -12.96
N PRO A 168 -9.83 2.51 -13.07
CA PRO A 168 -9.54 1.16 -12.63
C PRO A 168 -8.45 0.54 -13.50
N MET A 169 -7.48 -0.11 -12.84
CA MET A 169 -6.30 -0.68 -13.50
C MET A 169 -5.98 -2.11 -13.04
N VAL A 170 -6.63 -2.61 -11.98
CA VAL A 170 -6.36 -3.96 -11.45
C VAL A 170 -6.67 -5.02 -12.50
N HIS A 171 -7.77 -4.88 -13.22
CA HIS A 171 -8.14 -5.77 -14.34
C HIS A 171 -7.03 -5.85 -15.41
N ASN A 172 -6.46 -4.71 -15.80
CA ASN A 172 -5.36 -4.66 -16.78
C ASN A 172 -4.08 -5.29 -16.22
N MET A 173 -3.79 -5.09 -14.92
CA MET A 173 -2.64 -5.72 -14.24
C MET A 173 -2.74 -7.24 -14.23
N LEU A 174 -3.95 -7.78 -14.14
CA LEU A 174 -4.24 -9.21 -14.18
C LEU A 174 -4.43 -9.76 -15.61
N GLY A 175 -4.09 -8.96 -16.63
CA GLY A 175 -4.05 -9.41 -18.03
C GLY A 175 -5.35 -9.34 -18.79
N GLY A 176 -6.36 -8.64 -18.28
CA GLY A 176 -7.59 -8.36 -19.01
C GLY A 176 -8.52 -9.56 -19.21
N GLY A 177 -8.39 -10.61 -18.39
CA GLY A 177 -9.25 -11.81 -18.44
C GLY A 177 -10.73 -11.49 -18.20
N THR A 178 -11.61 -12.42 -18.51
CA THR A 178 -13.05 -12.23 -18.33
C THR A 178 -13.41 -12.15 -16.86
N ASN A 179 -13.82 -10.99 -16.38
CA ASN A 179 -14.40 -10.83 -15.04
C ASN A 179 -15.86 -11.32 -15.10
N THR A 180 -16.18 -12.35 -14.33
CA THR A 180 -17.53 -12.93 -14.23
C THR A 180 -18.25 -12.53 -12.93
N ALA A 181 -17.55 -11.91 -11.98
CA ALA A 181 -18.12 -11.36 -10.76
C ALA A 181 -18.76 -9.98 -11.02
N ALA A 182 -19.64 -9.55 -10.14
CA ALA A 182 -20.17 -8.20 -10.12
C ALA A 182 -19.05 -7.17 -9.89
N GLY A 183 -19.27 -5.93 -10.32
CA GLY A 183 -18.30 -4.86 -10.11
C GLY A 183 -18.33 -4.30 -8.67
N VAL A 184 -17.20 -3.79 -8.22
CA VAL A 184 -17.11 -3.06 -6.94
C VAL A 184 -18.11 -1.90 -6.91
N GLU A 185 -18.31 -1.20 -8.03
CA GLU A 185 -19.28 -0.10 -8.15
C GLU A 185 -20.72 -0.53 -7.83
N GLU A 186 -21.11 -1.76 -8.16
CA GLU A 186 -22.44 -2.30 -7.87
C GLU A 186 -22.60 -2.58 -6.35
N VAL A 187 -21.54 -3.08 -5.72
CA VAL A 187 -21.49 -3.24 -4.25
C VAL A 187 -21.58 -1.89 -3.55
N LEU A 188 -20.83 -0.90 -4.03
CA LEU A 188 -20.82 0.45 -3.44
C LEU A 188 -22.20 1.12 -3.58
N ALA A 189 -22.91 0.86 -4.69
CA ALA A 189 -24.28 1.30 -4.91
C ALA A 189 -25.32 0.55 -4.05
N GLY A 190 -24.94 -0.60 -3.46
CA GLY A 190 -25.85 -1.45 -2.69
C GLY A 190 -26.73 -2.35 -3.56
N ALA A 191 -26.36 -2.57 -4.82
CA ALA A 191 -27.12 -3.41 -5.75
C ALA A 191 -26.86 -4.90 -5.52
N VAL A 192 -25.64 -5.25 -5.07
CA VAL A 192 -25.21 -6.63 -4.81
C VAL A 192 -24.44 -6.72 -3.48
N GLU A 193 -24.28 -7.93 -2.96
CA GLU A 193 -23.49 -8.18 -1.76
C GLU A 193 -21.97 -8.18 -2.07
N PRO A 194 -21.10 -7.84 -1.10
CA PRO A 194 -19.64 -7.79 -1.31
C PRO A 194 -19.05 -9.10 -1.86
N SER A 195 -19.55 -10.25 -1.44
CA SER A 195 -19.08 -11.57 -1.89
C SER A 195 -19.27 -11.81 -3.39
N GLU A 196 -20.28 -11.18 -3.99
CA GLU A 196 -20.58 -11.34 -5.41
C GLU A 196 -19.60 -10.61 -6.34
N SER A 197 -18.81 -9.67 -5.79
CA SER A 197 -17.78 -8.93 -6.54
C SER A 197 -16.38 -9.53 -6.46
N VAL A 198 -16.20 -10.63 -5.74
CA VAL A 198 -14.88 -11.24 -5.52
C VAL A 198 -14.60 -12.32 -6.55
N ASN A 199 -13.43 -12.23 -7.20
CA ASN A 199 -12.83 -13.30 -8.00
C ASN A 199 -11.65 -13.91 -7.26
N PHE A 200 -11.29 -15.14 -7.60
CA PHE A 200 -10.09 -15.82 -7.11
C PHE A 200 -9.09 -16.00 -8.24
N VAL A 201 -7.86 -15.55 -8.04
CA VAL A 201 -6.72 -15.73 -8.95
C VAL A 201 -5.89 -16.89 -8.44
N GLU A 202 -6.04 -18.04 -9.07
CA GLU A 202 -5.47 -19.31 -8.60
C GLU A 202 -3.94 -19.27 -8.56
N GLU A 203 -3.30 -18.75 -9.61
CA GLU A 203 -1.84 -18.68 -9.76
C GLU A 203 -1.16 -17.82 -8.69
N LEU A 204 -1.90 -16.92 -8.06
CA LEU A 204 -1.41 -16.03 -7.00
C LEU A 204 -2.01 -16.34 -5.63
N SER A 205 -2.92 -17.31 -5.55
CA SER A 205 -3.71 -17.59 -4.32
C SER A 205 -4.37 -16.32 -3.76
N LEU A 206 -4.83 -15.43 -4.64
CA LEU A 206 -5.23 -14.06 -4.32
C LEU A 206 -6.71 -13.82 -4.64
N HIS A 207 -7.44 -13.21 -3.72
CA HIS A 207 -8.79 -12.73 -4.01
C HIS A 207 -8.74 -11.29 -4.49
N VAL A 208 -9.58 -10.95 -5.47
CA VAL A 208 -9.65 -9.61 -6.06
C VAL A 208 -11.08 -9.16 -6.25
N ALA A 209 -11.38 -7.93 -5.85
CA ALA A 209 -12.63 -7.25 -6.14
C ALA A 209 -12.31 -6.04 -7.02
N MET A 210 -12.81 -6.07 -8.25
CA MET A 210 -12.45 -5.12 -9.31
C MET A 210 -13.67 -4.31 -9.75
N VAL A 211 -13.40 -3.15 -10.31
CA VAL A 211 -14.40 -2.33 -11.00
C VAL A 211 -14.71 -2.97 -12.34
N ALA A 212 -15.98 -3.30 -12.60
CA ALA A 212 -16.40 -3.84 -13.89
C ALA A 212 -16.60 -2.71 -14.92
N ARG A 213 -17.15 -1.58 -14.48
CA ARG A 213 -17.39 -0.40 -15.33
C ARG A 213 -17.22 0.89 -14.52
N PRO A 214 -16.43 1.86 -14.99
CA PRO A 214 -16.35 3.16 -14.34
C PRO A 214 -17.74 3.78 -14.20
N PRO A 215 -18.17 4.13 -12.95
CA PRO A 215 -19.51 4.68 -12.73
C PRO A 215 -19.61 6.12 -13.22
N ALA A 216 -20.84 6.56 -13.53
CA ALA A 216 -21.10 7.94 -13.97
C ALA A 216 -20.83 8.98 -12.86
N ASP A 217 -21.06 8.62 -11.60
CA ASP A 217 -20.82 9.48 -10.43
C ASP A 217 -19.97 8.76 -9.36
N PRO A 218 -18.64 8.71 -9.56
CA PRO A 218 -17.73 8.08 -8.62
C PRO A 218 -17.76 8.72 -7.23
N ALA A 219 -17.86 10.06 -7.16
CA ALA A 219 -17.81 10.79 -5.92
C ALA A 219 -18.98 10.41 -4.98
N ARG A 220 -20.17 10.25 -5.53
CA ARG A 220 -21.35 9.82 -4.79
C ARG A 220 -21.19 8.42 -4.21
N LEU A 221 -20.61 7.49 -4.96
CA LEU A 221 -20.40 6.12 -4.49
C LEU A 221 -19.37 6.06 -3.36
N ILE A 222 -18.25 6.79 -3.51
CA ILE A 222 -17.18 6.82 -2.50
C ILE A 222 -17.62 7.52 -1.22
N SER A 223 -18.40 8.60 -1.30
CA SER A 223 -18.88 9.33 -0.13
C SER A 223 -20.07 8.64 0.58
N GLY A 224 -20.65 7.63 -0.04
CA GLY A 224 -21.75 6.85 0.53
C GLY A 224 -21.30 5.87 1.63
N SER A 225 -22.24 5.06 2.11
CA SER A 225 -21.96 4.01 3.10
C SER A 225 -21.33 2.76 2.51
N GLY A 226 -21.29 2.65 1.17
CA GLY A 226 -20.81 1.49 0.43
C GLY A 226 -19.37 1.07 0.78
N PRO A 227 -18.38 1.97 0.74
CA PRO A 227 -16.99 1.63 1.07
C PRO A 227 -16.85 1.10 2.50
N LYS A 228 -17.51 1.72 3.47
CA LYS A 228 -17.49 1.28 4.88
C LYS A 228 -18.12 -0.11 5.05
N ARG A 229 -19.24 -0.36 4.38
CA ARG A 229 -19.93 -1.65 4.40
C ARG A 229 -19.06 -2.75 3.76
N PHE A 230 -18.49 -2.49 2.59
CA PHE A 230 -17.59 -3.43 1.92
C PHE A 230 -16.42 -3.80 2.82
N LEU A 231 -15.73 -2.79 3.35
CA LEU A 231 -14.53 -3.02 4.17
C LEU A 231 -14.87 -3.75 5.48
N ALA A 232 -16.01 -3.46 6.10
CA ALA A 232 -16.47 -4.17 7.28
C ALA A 232 -16.74 -5.66 7.01
N TRP A 233 -17.25 -5.99 5.82
CA TRP A 233 -17.39 -7.38 5.36
C TRP A 233 -16.02 -7.99 5.08
N ALA A 234 -15.16 -7.32 4.31
CA ALA A 234 -13.85 -7.83 3.93
C ALA A 234 -12.97 -8.16 5.14
N ARG A 235 -12.96 -7.31 6.17
CA ARG A 235 -12.21 -7.54 7.42
C ARG A 235 -12.65 -8.79 8.21
N LYS A 236 -13.87 -9.28 7.99
CA LYS A 236 -14.34 -10.53 8.62
C LYS A 236 -13.83 -11.77 7.91
N HIS A 237 -13.53 -11.66 6.60
CA HIS A 237 -13.24 -12.80 5.73
C HIS A 237 -11.77 -12.90 5.36
N PHE A 238 -11.04 -11.79 5.36
CA PHE A 238 -9.64 -11.71 4.96
C PHE A 238 -8.76 -11.23 6.12
N ALA A 239 -7.55 -11.76 6.20
CA ALA A 239 -6.54 -11.27 7.13
C ALA A 239 -6.02 -9.91 6.67
N TRP A 240 -5.84 -9.76 5.35
CA TRP A 240 -5.37 -8.53 4.74
C TRP A 240 -6.33 -8.04 3.67
N VAL A 241 -6.60 -6.75 3.69
CA VAL A 241 -7.29 -6.04 2.59
C VAL A 241 -6.32 -5.00 2.06
N VAL A 242 -5.83 -5.19 0.82
CA VAL A 242 -4.93 -4.23 0.17
C VAL A 242 -5.78 -3.40 -0.79
N ILE A 243 -5.89 -2.10 -0.50
CA ILE A 243 -6.80 -1.18 -1.20
C ILE A 243 -6.01 -0.38 -2.23
N ASP A 244 -6.34 -0.53 -3.52
CA ASP A 244 -5.84 0.34 -4.59
C ASP A 244 -6.70 1.60 -4.67
N ALA A 245 -6.23 2.70 -4.09
CA ALA A 245 -6.96 3.95 -4.01
C ALA A 245 -6.53 4.94 -5.11
N PRO A 246 -7.36 5.93 -5.48
CA PRO A 246 -6.96 6.97 -6.44
C PRO A 246 -5.78 7.80 -5.91
N PRO A 247 -5.11 8.59 -6.77
CA PRO A 247 -4.09 9.53 -6.33
C PRO A 247 -4.64 10.57 -5.35
N VAL A 248 -3.82 10.99 -4.38
CA VAL A 248 -4.18 12.03 -3.37
C VAL A 248 -4.57 13.34 -4.06
N LEU A 249 -3.83 13.68 -5.10
CA LEU A 249 -4.10 14.81 -5.97
C LEU A 249 -4.58 14.25 -7.32
N PRO A 250 -5.59 14.69 -7.93
CA PRO A 250 -6.49 15.86 -7.87
C PRO A 250 -7.89 15.55 -7.33
N VAL A 251 -8.12 14.45 -6.63
CA VAL A 251 -9.48 14.03 -6.24
C VAL A 251 -9.65 13.94 -4.74
N SER A 252 -10.83 14.35 -4.25
CA SER A 252 -11.18 14.29 -2.84
C SER A 252 -11.55 12.88 -2.34
N ASP A 253 -11.65 11.90 -3.23
CA ASP A 253 -12.10 10.54 -2.88
C ASP A 253 -11.20 9.88 -1.82
N VAL A 254 -9.88 10.12 -1.90
CA VAL A 254 -8.90 9.60 -0.95
C VAL A 254 -9.22 10.03 0.48
N THR A 255 -9.67 11.26 0.70
CA THR A 255 -10.00 11.77 2.04
C THR A 255 -11.15 11.01 2.69
N GLN A 256 -12.03 10.40 1.89
CA GLN A 256 -13.13 9.55 2.36
C GLN A 256 -12.66 8.11 2.65
N LEU A 257 -11.65 7.64 1.93
CA LEU A 257 -11.12 6.28 2.06
C LEU A 257 -10.07 6.16 3.18
N VAL A 258 -9.23 7.18 3.38
CA VAL A 258 -8.15 7.21 4.40
C VAL A 258 -8.63 6.80 5.80
N PRO A 259 -9.77 7.29 6.32
CA PRO A 259 -10.25 6.90 7.65
C PRO A 259 -10.64 5.43 7.78
N LEU A 260 -10.81 4.73 6.66
CA LEU A 260 -11.23 3.33 6.62
C LEU A 260 -10.04 2.36 6.67
N ALA A 261 -8.83 2.84 6.39
CA ALA A 261 -7.61 2.03 6.38
C ALA A 261 -6.90 2.07 7.76
N ASP A 262 -6.18 0.97 8.07
CA ASP A 262 -5.32 0.89 9.27
C ASP A 262 -3.93 1.46 8.97
N ALA A 263 -3.50 1.39 7.70
CA ALA A 263 -2.27 2.00 7.21
C ALA A 263 -2.48 2.62 5.83
N VAL A 264 -1.80 3.74 5.58
CA VAL A 264 -1.75 4.40 4.27
C VAL A 264 -0.31 4.44 3.80
N LEU A 265 -0.04 3.88 2.63
CA LEU A 265 1.27 3.92 1.97
C LEU A 265 1.20 4.82 0.74
N LEU A 266 2.13 5.78 0.65
CA LEU A 266 2.25 6.68 -0.49
C LEU A 266 3.29 6.12 -1.47
N VAL A 267 2.84 5.75 -2.67
CA VAL A 267 3.73 5.27 -3.74
C VAL A 267 4.21 6.47 -4.56
N VAL A 268 5.51 6.68 -4.57
CA VAL A 268 6.17 7.77 -5.28
C VAL A 268 7.08 7.19 -6.37
N ARG A 269 6.97 7.67 -7.60
CA ARG A 269 7.83 7.23 -8.69
C ARG A 269 9.14 8.02 -8.65
N ALA A 270 10.25 7.31 -8.40
CA ALA A 270 11.58 7.91 -8.30
C ALA A 270 11.94 8.70 -9.57
N ARG A 271 12.52 9.89 -9.40
CA ARG A 271 12.97 10.79 -10.47
C ARG A 271 11.89 11.24 -11.47
N LYS A 272 10.62 10.91 -11.22
CA LYS A 272 9.47 11.24 -12.09
C LYS A 272 8.44 12.09 -11.37
N THR A 273 8.06 11.71 -10.15
CA THR A 273 7.05 12.45 -9.38
C THR A 273 7.63 13.77 -8.88
N PRO A 274 7.05 14.94 -9.24
CA PRO A 274 7.53 16.24 -8.78
C PRO A 274 7.49 16.35 -7.25
N ARG A 275 8.56 16.87 -6.64
CA ARG A 275 8.67 17.06 -5.19
C ARG A 275 7.48 17.80 -4.59
N GLN A 276 7.03 18.86 -5.25
CA GLN A 276 5.89 19.66 -4.80
C GLN A 276 4.62 18.83 -4.61
N LEU A 277 4.37 17.85 -5.51
CA LEU A 277 3.22 16.95 -5.38
C LEU A 277 3.40 15.98 -4.21
N VAL A 278 4.63 15.51 -3.97
CA VAL A 278 4.95 14.67 -2.81
C VAL A 278 4.71 15.43 -1.51
N THR A 279 5.28 16.63 -1.36
CA THR A 279 5.09 17.51 -0.19
C THR A 279 3.61 17.76 0.06
N ARG A 280 2.86 18.13 -0.99
CA ARG A 280 1.42 18.36 -0.87
C ARG A 280 0.64 17.13 -0.44
N SER A 281 1.05 15.94 -0.89
CA SER A 281 0.43 14.68 -0.47
C SER A 281 0.70 14.38 1.01
N PHE A 282 1.88 14.71 1.53
CA PHE A 282 2.20 14.60 2.97
C PHE A 282 1.31 15.51 3.80
N GLU A 283 1.14 16.77 3.40
CA GLU A 283 0.25 17.73 4.08
C GLU A 283 -1.19 17.21 4.15
N LEU A 284 -1.70 16.64 3.05
CA LEU A 284 -3.07 16.15 2.96
C LEU A 284 -3.31 14.85 3.74
N LEU A 285 -2.33 13.95 3.78
CA LEU A 285 -2.43 12.68 4.49
C LEU A 285 -2.12 12.84 5.98
N GLY A 286 -1.21 13.77 6.34
CA GLY A 286 -0.84 14.08 7.71
C GLY A 286 -0.45 12.81 8.49
N GLU A 287 -0.94 12.70 9.71
CA GLU A 287 -0.69 11.56 10.62
C GLU A 287 -1.23 10.21 10.12
N ARG A 288 -2.07 10.20 9.10
CA ARG A 288 -2.58 8.97 8.48
C ARG A 288 -1.56 8.27 7.61
N LEU A 289 -0.54 8.99 7.13
CA LEU A 289 0.54 8.41 6.35
C LEU A 289 1.38 7.46 7.22
N SER A 290 1.42 6.19 6.83
CA SER A 290 2.14 5.14 7.56
C SER A 290 3.50 4.82 6.95
N GLY A 291 3.76 5.24 5.71
CA GLY A 291 5.03 5.02 5.04
C GLY A 291 5.01 5.44 3.57
N VAL A 292 6.20 5.42 2.95
CA VAL A 292 6.41 5.75 1.54
C VAL A 292 7.06 4.57 0.84
N VAL A 293 6.57 4.25 -0.35
CA VAL A 293 7.18 3.27 -1.27
C VAL A 293 7.78 4.03 -2.45
N LEU A 294 9.09 3.94 -2.63
CA LEU A 294 9.76 4.54 -3.77
C LEU A 294 9.80 3.53 -4.92
N ASN A 295 8.95 3.74 -5.92
CA ASN A 295 8.84 2.89 -7.11
C ASN A 295 9.84 3.31 -8.19
N GLU A 296 10.33 2.36 -8.99
CA GLU A 296 11.35 2.55 -10.05
C GLU A 296 12.66 3.19 -9.55
N ALA A 297 12.99 3.04 -8.27
CA ALA A 297 14.28 3.46 -7.75
C ALA A 297 15.39 2.57 -8.32
N THR A 298 16.44 3.17 -8.89
CA THR A 298 17.64 2.43 -9.31
C THR A 298 18.42 1.96 -8.09
N VAL A 299 18.91 0.74 -8.17
CA VAL A 299 19.58 0.04 -7.09
C VAL A 299 21.10 0.26 -7.13
N ASP A 300 21.61 0.90 -8.19
CA ASP A 300 23.04 0.95 -8.54
C ASP A 300 23.95 1.63 -7.52
N SER A 301 23.42 2.39 -6.59
CA SER A 301 24.21 3.18 -5.63
C SER A 301 24.18 2.68 -4.19
N ASN A 302 23.50 1.57 -3.88
CA ASN A 302 23.45 1.07 -2.50
C ASN A 302 24.31 -0.21 -2.36
N PRO A 303 25.41 -0.20 -1.57
CA PRO A 303 26.26 -1.38 -1.31
C PRO A 303 25.48 -2.61 -0.83
N TYR A 304 24.39 -2.39 -0.10
CA TYR A 304 23.52 -3.46 0.39
C TYR A 304 22.90 -4.31 -0.74
N TYR A 305 22.56 -3.70 -1.87
CA TYR A 305 21.98 -4.44 -2.98
C TYR A 305 23.02 -5.15 -3.84
N ARG A 306 24.28 -4.66 -3.89
CA ARG A 306 25.40 -5.41 -4.46
C ARG A 306 25.63 -6.69 -3.69
N TYR A 307 25.61 -6.60 -2.36
CA TYR A 307 25.78 -7.76 -1.49
C TYR A 307 24.69 -8.83 -1.70
N ILE A 308 23.42 -8.44 -1.86
CA ILE A 308 22.33 -9.38 -2.18
C ILE A 308 22.50 -10.00 -3.58
N ALA A 309 23.01 -9.26 -4.55
CA ALA A 309 23.27 -9.78 -5.90
C ALA A 309 24.44 -10.79 -5.93
N GLU A 310 25.42 -10.64 -5.04
CA GLU A 310 26.58 -11.54 -4.92
C GLU A 310 26.27 -12.81 -4.10
N TYR A 311 25.19 -12.81 -3.29
CA TYR A 311 24.76 -13.97 -2.50
C TYR A 311 23.89 -14.97 -3.28
N ARG A 312 23.71 -14.75 -4.56
CA ARG A 312 23.07 -15.67 -5.52
C ARG A 312 24.10 -16.39 -6.34
#